data_18866eebb361a2b8ce3bb1e6659f7b31
#
_entry.id   18866eebb361a2b8ce3bb1e6659f7b31
#
_cell.length_a   1.000
_cell.length_b   1.000
_cell.length_c   1.000
_cell.angle_alpha   90.00
_cell.angle_beta   90.00
_cell.angle_gamma   90.00
#
_symmetry.space_group_name_H-M   'P 1'
#
loop_
_entity.id
_entity.type
_entity.pdbx_description
1 polymer ?
#
loop_
_entity_poly.entity_id
_entity_poly.type
_entity_poly.pdbx_seq_one_letter_code
_entity_poly.pdbx_strand_id
1 'polypeptide(L)'
;MSQANYHSLKENSGQHAFGDKWQPENYLDMLYPRLCLMKQLLAEDGSIFVHVDWHVSHYVHLLLDEIFGPENFINEIVWCYSGGGNSRRHLQRKHDLIFWYGRSSTYTYNPQHRPYTKGTLERGLTAVKGSKYKLAEEGALLQDWWTDINKILSPTAYENVKYPTQKPKQLLHRIIKMASSPGDLVADFFAGSGTTAE
;
A
#
# COMPACT_ATOMS: atom_id res chain seq x y z
N MET A 1 -19.66 -3.04 -21.30
CA MET A 1 -18.92 -2.42 -20.19
C MET A 1 -19.73 -2.66 -18.92
N SER A 2 -19.25 -3.52 -18.03
CA SER A 2 -19.97 -3.89 -16.81
C SER A 2 -19.73 -2.83 -15.74
N GLN A 3 -20.81 -2.23 -15.23
CA GLN A 3 -20.77 -1.35 -14.08
C GLN A 3 -20.22 -2.13 -12.88
N ALA A 4 -19.07 -1.72 -12.37
CA ALA A 4 -18.56 -2.22 -11.10
C ALA A 4 -19.40 -1.62 -9.97
N ASN A 5 -20.35 -2.38 -9.46
CA ASN A 5 -21.10 -2.02 -8.27
C ASN A 5 -20.21 -2.27 -7.05
N TYR A 6 -19.73 -1.22 -6.43
CA TYR A 6 -19.14 -1.26 -5.10
C TYR A 6 -20.28 -1.40 -4.09
N HIS A 7 -20.67 -2.64 -3.79
CA HIS A 7 -21.55 -2.91 -2.66
C HIS A 7 -20.70 -2.93 -1.39
N SER A 8 -20.72 -1.83 -0.64
CA SER A 8 -20.36 -1.88 0.77
C SER A 8 -21.36 -2.79 1.50
N LEU A 9 -20.85 -3.75 2.22
CA LEU A 9 -21.65 -4.71 2.99
C LEU A 9 -22.42 -3.97 4.08
N LYS A 10 -23.76 -4.01 3.95
CA LYS A 10 -24.81 -3.62 4.92
C LYS A 10 -25.29 -2.17 4.88
N GLU A 11 -26.42 -2.01 4.19
CA GLU A 11 -27.48 -1.10 4.57
C GLU A 11 -27.92 -1.41 6.02
N ASN A 12 -27.46 -0.61 6.97
CA ASN A 12 -28.10 -0.41 8.28
C ASN A 12 -27.42 0.70 9.09
N SER A 13 -27.30 1.86 8.50
CA SER A 13 -27.29 3.17 9.17
C SER A 13 -27.17 4.22 8.07
N GLY A 14 -28.09 5.14 7.98
CA GLY A 14 -28.25 6.12 6.90
C GLY A 14 -27.14 7.18 6.79
N GLN A 15 -25.88 6.74 6.81
CA GLN A 15 -24.72 7.54 6.47
C GLN A 15 -23.99 6.84 5.34
N HIS A 16 -24.21 7.31 4.13
CA HIS A 16 -23.37 6.99 2.98
C HIS A 16 -21.97 7.58 3.23
N ALA A 17 -21.03 6.77 3.66
CA ALA A 17 -19.65 7.20 3.91
C ALA A 17 -18.92 7.63 2.62
N PHE A 18 -19.36 7.14 1.45
CA PHE A 18 -18.87 7.51 0.12
C PHE A 18 -20.01 7.43 -0.89
N GLY A 19 -20.06 8.36 -1.85
CA GLY A 19 -20.97 8.29 -3.00
C GLY A 19 -20.58 7.10 -3.89
N ASP A 20 -21.33 6.00 -3.80
CA ASP A 20 -20.97 4.66 -4.25
C ASP A 20 -21.01 4.44 -5.79
N LYS A 21 -20.97 5.48 -6.60
CA LYS A 21 -21.00 5.38 -8.06
C LYS A 21 -20.00 6.31 -8.73
N TRP A 22 -18.73 6.14 -8.38
CA TRP A 22 -17.68 6.81 -9.15
C TRP A 22 -17.48 6.05 -10.45
N GLN A 23 -17.76 6.72 -11.59
CA GLN A 23 -17.20 6.31 -12.87
C GLN A 23 -15.69 6.52 -12.79
N PRO A 24 -14.87 5.65 -13.39
CA PRO A 24 -13.41 5.80 -13.35
C PRO A 24 -12.94 7.19 -13.75
N GLU A 25 -13.60 7.82 -14.74
CA GLU A 25 -13.30 9.16 -15.21
C GLU A 25 -13.48 10.21 -14.09
N ASN A 26 -14.60 10.20 -13.40
CA ASN A 26 -14.88 11.13 -12.30
C ASN A 26 -13.90 10.96 -11.14
N TYR A 27 -13.45 9.72 -10.89
CA TYR A 27 -12.46 9.43 -9.87
C TYR A 27 -11.09 10.02 -10.24
N LEU A 28 -10.67 9.86 -11.48
CA LEU A 28 -9.40 10.40 -11.98
C LEU A 28 -9.42 11.93 -12.03
N ASP A 29 -10.53 12.52 -12.47
CA ASP A 29 -10.74 13.99 -12.48
C ASP A 29 -10.65 14.58 -11.06
N MET A 30 -11.14 13.86 -10.07
CA MET A 30 -11.01 14.24 -8.67
C MET A 30 -9.58 14.08 -8.15
N LEU A 31 -8.90 13.02 -8.56
CA LEU A 31 -7.58 12.64 -8.03
C LEU A 31 -6.45 13.48 -8.65
N TYR A 32 -6.50 13.74 -9.95
CA TYR A 32 -5.45 14.45 -10.70
C TYR A 32 -5.01 15.77 -10.07
N PRO A 33 -5.90 16.76 -9.86
CA PRO A 33 -5.48 18.05 -9.30
C PRO A 33 -4.92 17.92 -7.88
N ARG A 34 -5.39 16.94 -7.12
CA ARG A 34 -4.91 16.69 -5.77
C ARG A 34 -3.50 16.11 -5.78
N LEU A 35 -3.21 15.16 -6.65
CA LEU A 35 -1.87 14.62 -6.82
C LEU A 35 -0.87 15.67 -7.31
N CYS A 36 -1.29 16.57 -8.21
CA CYS A 36 -0.47 17.72 -8.63
C CYS A 36 -0.09 18.62 -7.45
N LEU A 37 -1.06 18.94 -6.58
CA LEU A 37 -0.79 19.72 -5.36
C LEU A 37 0.10 18.97 -4.37
N MET A 38 -0.13 17.68 -4.17
CA MET A 38 0.71 16.84 -3.30
C MET A 38 2.15 16.81 -3.79
N LYS A 39 2.38 16.70 -5.12
CA LYS A 39 3.72 16.78 -5.69
C LYS A 39 4.42 18.09 -5.34
N GLN A 40 3.71 19.21 -5.34
CA GLN A 40 4.26 20.53 -4.99
C GLN A 40 4.65 20.63 -3.51
N LEU A 41 3.95 19.91 -2.64
CA LEU A 41 4.20 19.90 -1.19
C LEU A 41 5.32 18.94 -0.77
N LEU A 42 5.68 17.97 -1.61
CA LEU A 42 6.76 17.04 -1.29
C LEU A 42 8.12 17.75 -1.23
N ALA A 43 8.94 17.37 -0.26
CA ALA A 43 10.36 17.70 -0.24
C ALA A 43 11.07 17.10 -1.46
N GLU A 44 12.24 17.63 -1.83
CA GLU A 44 13.00 17.14 -3.00
C GLU A 44 13.37 15.65 -2.91
N ASP A 45 13.60 15.15 -1.70
CA ASP A 45 13.87 13.75 -1.36
C ASP A 45 12.63 13.01 -0.83
N GLY A 46 11.47 13.65 -0.91
CA GLY A 46 10.21 13.12 -0.42
C GLY A 46 9.61 12.05 -1.35
N SER A 47 8.78 11.20 -0.77
CA SER A 47 8.07 10.12 -1.46
C SER A 47 6.56 10.25 -1.30
N ILE A 48 5.83 9.77 -2.29
CA ILE A 48 4.38 9.59 -2.22
C ILE A 48 4.03 8.11 -2.36
N PHE A 49 3.05 7.68 -1.57
CA PHE A 49 2.46 6.35 -1.65
C PHE A 49 0.98 6.48 -1.97
N VAL A 50 0.55 5.86 -3.06
CA VAL A 50 -0.85 5.90 -3.51
C VAL A 50 -1.42 4.49 -3.47
N HIS A 51 -2.31 4.25 -2.49
CA HIS A 51 -2.93 2.96 -2.26
C HIS A 51 -4.28 2.90 -2.98
N VAL A 52 -4.42 1.95 -3.87
CA VAL A 52 -5.63 1.72 -4.66
C VAL A 52 -5.94 0.23 -4.79
N ASP A 53 -7.18 -0.08 -5.06
CA ASP A 53 -7.58 -1.44 -5.40
C ASP A 53 -7.38 -1.75 -6.91
N TRP A 54 -7.60 -2.99 -7.27
CA TRP A 54 -7.43 -3.49 -8.63
C TRP A 54 -8.36 -2.84 -9.68
N HIS A 55 -9.47 -2.18 -9.26
CA HIS A 55 -10.44 -1.60 -10.22
C HIS A 55 -9.84 -0.40 -10.96
N VAL A 56 -9.09 0.44 -10.26
CA VAL A 56 -8.58 1.72 -10.76
C VAL A 56 -7.06 1.76 -10.86
N SER A 57 -6.35 0.75 -10.36
CA SER A 57 -4.88 0.76 -10.23
C SER A 57 -4.18 1.10 -11.54
N HIS A 58 -4.57 0.48 -12.65
CA HIS A 58 -3.95 0.71 -13.96
C HIS A 58 -4.14 2.13 -14.49
N TYR A 59 -5.26 2.78 -14.20
CA TYR A 59 -5.48 4.19 -14.56
C TYR A 59 -4.67 5.11 -13.65
N VAL A 60 -4.63 4.83 -12.36
CA VAL A 60 -3.89 5.63 -11.39
C VAL A 60 -2.38 5.53 -11.62
N HIS A 61 -1.88 4.37 -12.04
CA HIS A 61 -0.46 4.24 -12.41
C HIS A 61 -0.10 5.17 -13.57
N LEU A 62 -0.87 5.16 -14.67
CA LEU A 62 -0.65 6.06 -15.80
C LEU A 62 -0.75 7.54 -15.38
N LEU A 63 -1.68 7.87 -14.48
CA LEU A 63 -1.84 9.22 -13.96
C LEU A 63 -0.60 9.65 -13.14
N LEU A 64 -0.05 8.75 -12.35
CA LEU A 64 1.16 9.00 -11.57
C LEU A 64 2.39 9.16 -12.46
N ASP A 65 2.51 8.37 -13.53
CA ASP A 65 3.56 8.53 -14.54
C ASP A 65 3.49 9.91 -15.20
N GLU A 66 2.28 10.37 -15.55
CA GLU A 66 2.09 11.70 -16.13
C GLU A 66 2.50 12.82 -15.16
N ILE A 67 2.13 12.69 -13.89
CA ILE A 67 2.36 13.74 -12.89
C ILE A 67 3.80 13.72 -12.37
N PHE A 68 4.32 12.55 -11.99
CA PHE A 68 5.62 12.43 -11.31
C PHE A 68 6.77 12.15 -12.28
N GLY A 69 6.48 11.60 -13.45
CA GLY A 69 7.43 11.05 -14.41
C GLY A 69 7.71 9.57 -14.15
N PRO A 70 7.72 8.72 -15.20
CA PRO A 70 8.00 7.29 -15.06
C PRO A 70 9.40 7.01 -14.51
N GLU A 71 10.34 7.95 -14.68
CA GLU A 71 11.70 7.86 -14.13
C GLU A 71 11.76 7.97 -12.60
N ASN A 72 10.72 8.52 -11.98
CA ASN A 72 10.59 8.65 -10.53
C ASN A 72 9.74 7.53 -9.91
N PHE A 73 9.29 6.56 -10.71
CA PHE A 73 8.65 5.36 -10.23
C PHE A 73 9.67 4.48 -9.48
N ILE A 74 9.35 4.11 -8.24
CA ILE A 74 10.26 3.31 -7.40
C ILE A 74 9.77 1.87 -7.33
N ASN A 75 8.52 1.65 -6.89
CA ASN A 75 7.93 0.31 -6.81
C ASN A 75 6.40 0.31 -6.94
N GLU A 76 5.86 -0.78 -7.47
CA GLU A 76 4.50 -1.22 -7.23
C GLU A 76 4.53 -2.27 -6.13
N ILE A 77 3.95 -1.95 -4.98
CA ILE A 77 3.88 -2.85 -3.83
C ILE A 77 2.54 -3.58 -3.88
N VAL A 78 2.59 -4.91 -3.90
CA VAL A 78 1.41 -5.78 -3.87
C VAL A 78 1.10 -6.17 -2.43
N TRP A 79 0.10 -5.52 -1.82
CA TRP A 79 -0.33 -5.87 -0.48
C TRP A 79 -1.41 -6.94 -0.52
N CYS A 80 -1.05 -8.15 -0.12
CA CYS A 80 -1.94 -9.31 -0.09
C CYS A 80 -2.57 -9.48 1.29
N TYR A 81 -3.85 -9.84 1.30
CA TYR A 81 -4.60 -10.10 2.53
C TYR A 81 -5.56 -11.27 2.38
N SER A 82 -6.01 -11.84 3.49
CA SER A 82 -6.95 -12.96 3.52
C SER A 82 -8.34 -12.51 3.98
N GLY A 83 -9.29 -13.45 3.97
CA GLY A 83 -10.64 -13.30 4.49
C GLY A 83 -11.71 -12.97 3.44
N GLY A 84 -12.95 -13.34 3.74
CA GLY A 84 -14.16 -13.08 2.96
C GLY A 84 -14.21 -13.70 1.57
N GLY A 85 -15.42 -14.01 1.12
CA GLY A 85 -15.76 -14.42 -0.24
C GLY A 85 -15.31 -15.84 -0.63
N ASN A 86 -16.16 -16.53 -1.39
CA ASN A 86 -15.86 -17.84 -1.99
C ASN A 86 -16.44 -17.87 -3.42
N SER A 87 -15.74 -17.24 -4.37
CA SER A 87 -16.12 -17.34 -5.78
C SER A 87 -15.69 -18.69 -6.34
N ARG A 88 -16.61 -19.36 -7.05
CA ARG A 88 -16.33 -20.58 -7.84
C ARG A 88 -16.15 -20.30 -9.33
N ARG A 89 -16.28 -19.03 -9.75
CA ARG A 89 -16.24 -18.63 -11.18
C ARG A 89 -14.93 -17.95 -11.57
N HIS A 90 -14.18 -17.42 -10.60
CA HIS A 90 -12.92 -16.73 -10.83
C HIS A 90 -12.06 -16.78 -9.56
N LEU A 91 -10.76 -16.50 -9.70
CA LEU A 91 -9.86 -16.31 -8.57
C LEU A 91 -10.32 -15.12 -7.74
N GLN A 92 -10.26 -15.25 -6.42
CA GLN A 92 -10.59 -14.17 -5.52
C GLN A 92 -9.49 -13.11 -5.53
N ARG A 93 -9.91 -11.86 -5.65
CA ARG A 93 -9.00 -10.71 -5.60
C ARG A 93 -8.72 -10.38 -4.14
N LYS A 94 -7.51 -10.68 -3.71
CA LYS A 94 -7.05 -10.57 -2.31
C LYS A 94 -5.78 -9.77 -2.20
N HIS A 95 -5.67 -8.72 -3.01
CA HIS A 95 -4.60 -7.77 -2.95
C HIS A 95 -5.08 -6.38 -3.35
N ASP A 96 -4.41 -5.38 -2.84
CA ASP A 96 -4.43 -4.02 -3.31
C ASP A 96 -3.01 -3.64 -3.77
N LEU A 97 -2.90 -2.56 -4.53
CA LEU A 97 -1.64 -2.03 -5.02
C LEU A 97 -1.31 -0.71 -4.31
N ILE A 98 -0.03 -0.53 -4.01
CA ILE A 98 0.49 0.71 -3.44
C ILE A 98 1.62 1.17 -4.35
N PHE A 99 1.39 2.25 -5.09
CA PHE A 99 2.39 2.85 -5.96
C PHE A 99 3.29 3.75 -5.14
N TRP A 100 4.59 3.59 -5.31
CA TRP A 100 5.61 4.40 -4.66
C TRP A 100 6.37 5.20 -5.71
N TYR A 101 6.28 6.54 -5.60
CA TYR A 101 7.03 7.49 -6.41
C TYR A 101 7.86 8.41 -5.54
N GLY A 102 9.05 8.78 -6.03
CA GLY A 102 9.84 9.86 -5.49
C GLY A 102 9.38 11.22 -6.04
N ARG A 103 9.68 12.29 -5.34
CA ARG A 103 9.61 13.65 -5.89
C ARG A 103 10.63 13.84 -7.02
N SER A 104 11.81 13.26 -6.83
CA SER A 104 12.96 13.26 -7.74
C SER A 104 13.65 11.90 -7.73
N SER A 105 14.76 11.78 -8.43
CA SER A 105 15.62 10.58 -8.39
C SER A 105 16.32 10.35 -7.04
N THR A 106 16.31 11.34 -6.16
CA THR A 106 16.83 11.24 -4.79
C THR A 106 15.65 11.08 -3.84
N TYR A 107 15.64 10.02 -3.02
CA TYR A 107 14.57 9.78 -2.06
C TYR A 107 15.11 9.06 -0.81
N THR A 108 14.44 9.28 0.31
CA THR A 108 14.76 8.56 1.55
C THR A 108 14.30 7.12 1.45
N TYR A 109 15.23 6.17 1.69
CA TYR A 109 14.91 4.75 1.77
C TYR A 109 15.65 4.08 2.93
N ASN A 110 14.89 3.56 3.87
CA ASN A 110 15.38 2.76 5.00
C ASN A 110 15.03 1.29 4.74
N PRO A 111 16.00 0.44 4.38
CA PRO A 111 15.76 -0.97 4.09
C PRO A 111 15.03 -1.66 5.25
N GLN A 112 13.98 -2.40 4.93
CA GLN A 112 13.24 -3.20 5.89
C GLN A 112 13.56 -4.67 5.69
N HIS A 113 13.47 -5.46 6.77
CA HIS A 113 13.80 -6.88 6.75
C HIS A 113 12.58 -7.73 7.15
N ARG A 114 12.57 -8.95 6.69
CA ARG A 114 11.62 -9.99 7.05
C ARG A 114 12.36 -11.26 7.47
N PRO A 115 11.73 -12.13 8.25
CA PRO A 115 12.32 -13.42 8.56
C PRO A 115 12.67 -14.21 7.30
N TYR A 116 13.76 -14.95 7.34
CA TYR A 116 14.10 -15.89 6.28
C TYR A 116 13.04 -16.98 6.17
N THR A 117 12.76 -17.43 4.95
CA THR A 117 11.96 -18.63 4.75
C THR A 117 12.71 -19.86 5.23
N LYS A 118 11.97 -20.91 5.63
CA LYS A 118 12.54 -22.19 6.05
C LYS A 118 13.54 -22.72 5.01
N GLY A 119 13.18 -22.72 3.72
CA GLY A 119 14.06 -23.18 2.66
C GLY A 119 15.31 -22.31 2.46
N THR A 120 15.28 -21.02 2.84
CA THR A 120 16.47 -20.17 2.84
C THR A 120 17.40 -20.53 3.99
N LEU A 121 16.84 -20.73 5.19
CA LEU A 121 17.60 -21.15 6.37
C LEU A 121 18.29 -22.52 6.15
N GLU A 122 17.56 -23.49 5.60
CA GLU A 122 18.09 -24.82 5.30
C GLU A 122 19.23 -24.76 4.27
N ARG A 123 19.13 -23.91 3.25
CA ARG A 123 20.19 -23.75 2.23
C ARG A 123 21.35 -22.88 2.69
N GLY A 124 21.07 -21.87 3.50
CA GLY A 124 22.10 -20.93 4.01
C GLY A 124 23.05 -21.56 5.03
N LEU A 125 22.66 -22.68 5.63
CA LEU A 125 23.51 -23.47 6.53
C LEU A 125 24.49 -24.39 5.80
N THR A 126 24.38 -24.53 4.48
CA THR A 126 25.30 -25.37 3.71
C THR A 126 26.58 -24.61 3.39
N ALA A 127 27.72 -25.21 3.72
CA ALA A 127 29.08 -24.68 3.49
C ALA A 127 29.45 -24.47 2.00
N VAL A 128 28.53 -24.69 1.08
CA VAL A 128 28.75 -24.71 -0.38
C VAL A 128 29.18 -23.36 -0.95
N LYS A 129 28.94 -22.24 -0.25
CA LYS A 129 29.24 -20.89 -0.78
C LYS A 129 30.21 -20.07 0.08
N GLY A 130 30.85 -20.67 1.08
CA GLY A 130 31.83 -20.01 1.94
C GLY A 130 31.30 -18.88 2.81
N SER A 131 32.19 -18.20 3.54
CA SER A 131 31.85 -17.14 4.48
C SER A 131 31.20 -15.89 3.85
N LYS A 132 31.33 -15.72 2.53
CA LYS A 132 30.77 -14.61 1.76
C LYS A 132 29.23 -14.62 1.68
N TYR A 133 28.61 -15.74 2.00
CA TYR A 133 27.14 -15.95 1.87
C TYR A 133 26.48 -16.29 3.20
N LYS A 134 27.03 -15.79 4.30
CA LYS A 134 26.36 -15.88 5.60
C LYS A 134 25.05 -15.09 5.54
N LEU A 135 24.02 -15.68 6.13
CA LEU A 135 22.74 -14.98 6.32
C LEU A 135 22.96 -13.81 7.29
N ALA A 136 22.42 -12.66 6.94
CA ALA A 136 22.42 -11.50 7.83
C ALA A 136 21.51 -11.74 9.03
N GLU A 137 21.89 -11.22 10.20
CA GLU A 137 21.12 -11.38 11.44
C GLU A 137 19.76 -10.68 11.35
N GLU A 138 19.70 -9.58 10.63
CA GLU A 138 18.50 -8.77 10.43
C GLU A 138 17.42 -9.49 9.60
N GLY A 139 17.78 -10.55 8.89
CA GLY A 139 16.88 -11.26 8.00
C GLY A 139 17.07 -10.95 6.53
N ALA A 140 16.12 -11.38 5.70
CA ALA A 140 16.07 -11.07 4.28
C ALA A 140 15.49 -9.68 4.05
N LEU A 141 16.02 -8.94 3.06
CA LEU A 141 15.41 -7.68 2.63
C LEU A 141 13.93 -7.88 2.27
N LEU A 142 13.13 -6.92 2.63
CA LEU A 142 11.72 -6.88 2.28
C LEU A 142 11.58 -6.74 0.76
N GLN A 143 10.58 -7.40 0.21
CA GLN A 143 10.25 -7.39 -1.21
C GLN A 143 9.01 -6.53 -1.46
N ASP A 144 8.67 -6.30 -2.70
CA ASP A 144 7.52 -5.51 -3.13
C ASP A 144 6.17 -6.22 -3.06
N TRP A 145 6.12 -7.44 -2.53
CA TRP A 145 4.89 -8.17 -2.23
C TRP A 145 4.80 -8.50 -0.73
N TRP A 146 3.71 -8.05 -0.09
CA TRP A 146 3.53 -8.15 1.36
C TRP A 146 2.35 -9.06 1.69
N THR A 147 2.63 -10.14 2.41
CA THR A 147 1.63 -11.15 2.81
C THR A 147 1.54 -11.32 4.32
N ASP A 148 2.37 -10.62 5.06
CA ASP A 148 2.54 -10.73 6.51
C ASP A 148 1.68 -9.71 7.30
N ILE A 149 1.09 -8.73 6.61
CA ILE A 149 0.17 -7.75 7.20
C ILE A 149 -1.22 -8.02 6.64
N ASN A 150 -2.16 -8.43 7.48
CA ASN A 150 -3.53 -8.65 7.04
C ASN A 150 -4.38 -7.38 7.25
N LYS A 151 -5.49 -7.26 6.51
CA LYS A 151 -6.49 -6.24 6.82
C LYS A 151 -7.15 -6.52 8.17
N ILE A 152 -7.77 -5.52 8.78
CA ILE A 152 -8.51 -5.67 10.04
C ILE A 152 -9.76 -6.49 9.75
N LEU A 153 -9.73 -7.77 10.14
CA LEU A 153 -10.83 -8.73 9.89
C LEU A 153 -11.84 -8.78 11.02
N SER A 154 -11.37 -8.60 12.26
CA SER A 154 -12.22 -8.73 13.42
C SER A 154 -12.90 -7.40 13.78
N PRO A 155 -14.23 -7.38 13.95
CA PRO A 155 -14.93 -6.20 14.45
C PRO A 155 -14.55 -5.86 15.89
N THR A 156 -13.90 -6.79 16.61
CA THR A 156 -13.44 -6.63 18.00
C THR A 156 -11.92 -6.44 18.10
N ALA A 157 -11.20 -6.30 16.97
CA ALA A 157 -9.79 -5.97 17.02
C ALA A 157 -9.56 -4.63 17.72
N TYR A 158 -8.55 -4.55 18.59
CA TYR A 158 -8.25 -3.36 19.39
C TYR A 158 -8.09 -2.09 18.54
N GLU A 159 -7.49 -2.20 17.37
CA GLU A 159 -7.26 -1.08 16.44
C GLU A 159 -8.50 -0.74 15.59
N ASN A 160 -9.60 -1.52 15.66
CA ASN A 160 -10.76 -1.34 14.80
C ASN A 160 -11.65 -0.20 15.31
N VAL A 161 -11.60 0.94 14.63
CA VAL A 161 -12.46 2.10 14.91
C VAL A 161 -13.79 2.07 14.14
N LYS A 162 -14.13 0.93 13.50
CA LYS A 162 -15.37 0.71 12.72
C LYS A 162 -15.48 1.61 11.47
N TYR A 163 -14.36 2.10 10.97
CA TYR A 163 -14.31 2.81 9.71
C TYR A 163 -14.17 1.78 8.55
N PRO A 164 -15.06 1.79 7.55
CA PRO A 164 -15.17 0.68 6.57
C PRO A 164 -13.89 0.36 5.80
N THR A 165 -13.05 1.36 5.54
CA THR A 165 -11.82 1.23 4.74
C THR A 165 -10.56 1.42 5.57
N GLN A 166 -10.67 1.30 6.91
CA GLN A 166 -9.53 1.46 7.81
C GLN A 166 -8.38 0.53 7.41
N LYS A 167 -7.19 1.09 7.31
CA LYS A 167 -5.96 0.35 7.09
C LYS A 167 -5.32 -0.03 8.43
N PRO A 168 -4.67 -1.21 8.53
CA PRO A 168 -3.97 -1.60 9.74
C PRO A 168 -2.77 -0.68 10.02
N LYS A 169 -2.56 -0.33 11.28
CA LYS A 169 -1.43 0.49 11.73
C LYS A 169 -0.09 -0.04 11.24
N GLN A 170 0.08 -1.34 11.26
CA GLN A 170 1.32 -2.01 10.82
C GLN A 170 1.66 -1.70 9.35
N LEU A 171 0.65 -1.55 8.48
CA LEU A 171 0.87 -1.21 7.07
C LEU A 171 1.45 0.20 6.94
N LEU A 172 0.81 1.18 7.60
CA LEU A 172 1.24 2.58 7.55
C LEU A 172 2.57 2.79 8.25
N HIS A 173 2.78 2.15 9.41
CA HIS A 173 4.06 2.17 10.11
C HIS A 173 5.21 1.66 9.23
N ARG A 174 5.00 0.58 8.46
CA ARG A 174 6.00 0.07 7.53
C ARG A 174 6.33 1.08 6.44
N ILE A 175 5.34 1.70 5.81
CA ILE A 175 5.52 2.71 4.77
C ILE A 175 6.29 3.91 5.32
N ILE A 176 5.84 4.46 6.43
CA ILE A 176 6.49 5.62 7.06
C ILE A 176 7.94 5.30 7.42
N LYS A 177 8.17 4.20 8.12
CA LYS A 177 9.52 3.79 8.53
C LYS A 177 10.46 3.54 7.34
N MET A 178 9.92 3.10 6.21
CA MET A 178 10.70 2.82 5.00
C MET A 178 11.11 4.09 4.28
N ALA A 179 10.29 5.14 4.27
CA ALA A 179 10.45 6.29 3.39
C ALA A 179 10.55 7.64 4.12
N SER A 180 10.81 7.63 5.43
CA SER A 180 11.04 8.85 6.21
C SER A 180 12.02 8.62 7.36
N SER A 181 12.55 9.70 7.89
CA SER A 181 13.43 9.75 9.06
C SER A 181 12.71 10.37 10.26
N PRO A 182 13.16 10.11 11.50
CA PRO A 182 12.60 10.76 12.67
C PRO A 182 12.70 12.29 12.55
N GLY A 183 11.57 12.97 12.68
CA GLY A 183 11.46 14.43 12.53
C GLY A 183 10.92 14.88 11.17
N ASP A 184 10.83 14.01 10.19
CA ASP A 184 10.22 14.33 8.89
C ASP A 184 8.72 14.54 9.02
N LEU A 185 8.18 15.42 8.18
CA LEU A 185 6.74 15.66 8.08
C LEU A 185 6.08 14.59 7.20
N VAL A 186 5.13 13.86 7.77
CA VAL A 186 4.28 12.91 7.07
C VAL A 186 2.87 13.50 6.95
N ALA A 187 2.31 13.51 5.75
CA ALA A 187 0.97 14.03 5.49
C ALA A 187 0.08 12.97 4.84
N ASP A 188 -1.15 12.87 5.30
CA ASP A 188 -2.19 12.00 4.73
C ASP A 188 -3.42 12.83 4.40
N PHE A 189 -3.60 13.15 3.10
CA PHE A 189 -4.71 13.98 2.62
C PHE A 189 -6.01 13.18 2.41
N PHE A 190 -5.94 11.86 2.52
CA PHE A 190 -7.10 10.95 2.47
C PHE A 190 -7.20 10.14 3.77
N ALA A 191 -7.00 10.80 4.89
CA ALA A 191 -6.77 10.22 6.20
C ALA A 191 -7.80 9.16 6.66
N GLY A 192 -9.02 9.19 6.12
CA GLY A 192 -10.05 8.21 6.44
C GLY A 192 -10.30 8.09 7.94
N SER A 193 -9.85 6.97 8.53
CA SER A 193 -9.92 6.72 9.97
C SER A 193 -8.86 7.47 10.80
N GLY A 194 -7.93 8.18 10.17
CA GLY A 194 -6.83 8.86 10.84
C GLY A 194 -5.69 7.94 11.31
N THR A 195 -5.63 6.71 10.83
CA THR A 195 -4.62 5.73 11.27
C THR A 195 -3.17 6.22 11.06
N THR A 196 -2.93 7.05 10.06
CA THR A 196 -1.60 7.61 9.77
C THR A 196 -1.10 8.54 10.89
N ALA A 197 -2.02 9.20 11.61
CA ALA A 197 -1.68 10.15 12.68
C ALA A 197 -1.55 9.49 14.07
N GLU A 198 -1.82 8.20 14.17
CA GLU A 198 -1.83 7.41 15.40
C GLU A 198 -0.51 6.65 15.62
#